data_ded34554e2e33a3411a34fc6e8448bf2
#
_entry.id   ded34554e2e33a3411a34fc6e8448bf2
#
_cell.length_a   1.000
_cell.length_b   1.000
_cell.length_c   1.000
_cell.angle_alpha   90.00
_cell.angle_beta   90.00
_cell.angle_gamma   90.00
#
_symmetry.space_group_name_H-M   'P 1'
#
loop_
_entity.id
_entity.type
_entity.pdbx_description
1 polymer ?
#
loop_
_entity_poly.entity_id
_entity_poly.type
_entity_poly.pdbx_seq_one_letter_code
_entity_poly.pdbx_strand_id
1 'polypeptide(L)'
;MVSNLNNNENLSEEMIVNKNINLTSYESVNNLLYWIEETAYDVYSIWDEFGKLVYITKSIEYLLGYNQEEIRGISWKDLLNEEDANMLKENFNKHSDEKQSFNINIRHKNERYIWCECTIGRNFDHKKNKLYFMCTLKDITDKKEVEEMMIRSEKMSIAGQLAAGVAHEIRNPLTAIKGFLQLLQAGINRKEEYYKIIIDEIEKMETITSEMLFISKPLTDYQQEESVIQMIDDVIILLGAQAKIKDIKLIHNEPKDSFIYCDKSQVKQVLLNLIKNAIEAMDDSGSIIINHSTKESYVEINIIDEGEGIPEEIIHKLGEPFFTTKESGTGLGLMITKQILKRHNATINILQNKTKGSTFRLKFYR
;
A
#
# COMPACT_ATOMS: atom_id res chain seq x y z
N MET A 1 -62.91 23.84 23.97
CA MET A 1 -61.77 23.09 24.46
C MET A 1 -60.79 22.85 23.31
N VAL A 2 -60.07 23.86 22.90
CA VAL A 2 -58.87 23.75 22.03
C VAL A 2 -58.16 25.09 22.22
N SER A 3 -57.24 25.14 23.13
CA SER A 3 -56.23 26.20 23.26
C SER A 3 -55.30 25.80 24.40
N ASN A 4 -54.16 25.17 24.06
CA ASN A 4 -52.97 25.06 24.91
C ASN A 4 -52.02 23.96 24.34
N LEU A 5 -51.48 24.15 23.14
CA LEU A 5 -50.44 23.28 22.61
C LEU A 5 -49.42 24.05 21.69
N ASN A 6 -49.21 25.35 21.92
CA ASN A 6 -48.24 26.11 21.08
C ASN A 6 -47.20 26.92 21.87
N ASN A 7 -46.90 26.55 23.13
CA ASN A 7 -45.91 27.30 23.91
C ASN A 7 -44.60 26.55 24.24
N ASN A 8 -44.40 25.32 23.74
CA ASN A 8 -43.17 24.55 24.03
C ASN A 8 -42.15 24.46 22.89
N GLU A 9 -42.46 24.90 21.68
CA GLU A 9 -41.46 24.88 20.57
C GLU A 9 -40.65 26.15 20.49
N ASN A 10 -41.10 27.29 21.03
CA ASN A 10 -40.31 28.53 21.00
C ASN A 10 -39.24 28.64 22.11
N LEU A 11 -39.22 27.75 23.09
CA LEU A 11 -38.22 27.75 24.16
C LEU A 11 -36.95 26.98 23.80
N SER A 12 -36.98 26.16 22.77
CA SER A 12 -35.81 25.41 22.29
C SER A 12 -34.96 26.17 21.28
N GLU A 13 -35.55 27.07 20.51
CA GLU A 13 -34.76 27.86 19.50
C GLU A 13 -34.14 29.12 20.13
N GLU A 14 -34.74 29.75 21.12
CA GLU A 14 -34.10 30.89 21.81
C GLU A 14 -32.95 30.50 22.75
N MET A 15 -32.84 29.22 23.18
CA MET A 15 -31.71 28.74 24.00
C MET A 15 -30.44 28.42 23.15
N ILE A 16 -30.55 28.31 21.83
CA ILE A 16 -29.40 27.98 20.94
C ILE A 16 -28.75 29.23 20.36
N VAL A 17 -29.37 30.41 20.34
CA VAL A 17 -28.91 31.58 19.59
C VAL A 17 -28.19 32.65 20.42
N ASN A 18 -28.11 32.56 21.76
CA ASN A 18 -27.46 33.63 22.53
C ASN A 18 -26.57 33.14 23.68
N LYS A 19 -25.57 32.32 23.35
CA LYS A 19 -24.33 32.28 24.10
C LYS A 19 -23.17 32.59 23.16
N ASN A 20 -22.99 33.83 22.84
CA ASN A 20 -21.66 34.37 22.58
C ASN A 20 -20.86 34.14 23.86
N ILE A 21 -20.23 32.98 23.96
CA ILE A 21 -19.20 32.71 24.97
C ILE A 21 -18.14 33.76 24.68
N ASN A 22 -18.10 34.79 25.51
CA ASN A 22 -17.11 35.84 25.36
C ASN A 22 -15.77 35.29 25.83
N LEU A 23 -15.08 34.55 24.94
CA LEU A 23 -13.76 33.93 25.15
C LEU A 23 -12.64 34.96 25.35
N THR A 24 -12.99 36.23 25.53
CA THR A 24 -12.04 37.33 25.72
C THR A 24 -11.59 37.51 27.16
N SER A 25 -12.26 36.91 28.16
CA SER A 25 -11.76 36.95 29.52
C SER A 25 -10.76 35.79 29.75
N TYR A 26 -9.65 36.12 30.43
CA TYR A 26 -8.61 35.13 30.81
C TYR A 26 -9.20 33.95 31.60
N GLU A 27 -10.22 34.19 32.42
CA GLU A 27 -10.92 33.22 33.23
C GLU A 27 -11.77 32.24 32.37
N SER A 28 -12.44 32.74 31.34
CA SER A 28 -13.21 31.87 30.39
C SER A 28 -12.31 30.97 29.57
N VAL A 29 -11.15 31.45 29.15
CA VAL A 29 -10.14 30.68 28.41
C VAL A 29 -9.54 29.59 29.31
N ASN A 30 -9.20 29.93 30.56
CA ASN A 30 -8.67 28.96 31.53
C ASN A 30 -9.68 27.85 31.84
N ASN A 31 -10.96 28.19 32.05
CA ASN A 31 -12.00 27.20 32.32
C ASN A 31 -12.22 26.27 31.11
N LEU A 32 -12.14 26.79 29.88
CA LEU A 32 -12.22 26.00 28.66
C LEU A 32 -11.01 25.06 28.53
N LEU A 33 -9.80 25.57 28.77
CA LEU A 33 -8.59 24.74 28.75
C LEU A 33 -8.66 23.62 29.80
N TYR A 34 -9.09 23.95 31.01
CA TYR A 34 -9.29 22.96 32.07
C TYR A 34 -10.32 21.88 31.66
N TRP A 35 -11.45 22.29 31.07
CA TRP A 35 -12.44 21.36 30.57
C TRP A 35 -11.90 20.45 29.48
N ILE A 36 -11.14 21.02 28.51
CA ILE A 36 -10.46 20.24 27.45
C ILE A 36 -9.48 19.25 28.10
N GLU A 37 -8.69 19.68 29.07
CA GLU A 37 -7.70 18.83 29.75
C GLU A 37 -8.34 17.65 30.47
N GLU A 38 -9.53 17.83 31.09
CA GLU A 38 -10.25 16.79 31.82
C GLU A 38 -11.08 15.86 30.91
N THR A 39 -11.47 16.32 29.71
CA THR A 39 -12.39 15.56 28.83
C THR A 39 -11.75 15.03 27.55
N ALA A 40 -10.59 15.56 27.15
CA ALA A 40 -9.92 15.12 25.94
C ALA A 40 -9.30 13.73 26.12
N TYR A 41 -9.60 12.83 25.20
CA TYR A 41 -8.94 11.53 25.11
C TYR A 41 -7.57 11.61 24.45
N ASP A 42 -7.39 12.59 23.55
CA ASP A 42 -6.11 12.81 22.88
C ASP A 42 -5.10 13.45 23.86
N VAL A 43 -3.84 13.06 23.73
CA VAL A 43 -2.75 13.64 24.54
C VAL A 43 -2.19 14.86 23.84
N TYR A 44 -2.15 15.97 24.56
CA TYR A 44 -1.49 17.20 24.11
C TYR A 44 -0.22 17.41 24.92
N SER A 45 0.89 17.71 24.22
CA SER A 45 2.18 17.95 24.86
C SER A 45 2.91 19.12 24.22
N ILE A 46 3.77 19.77 25.01
CA ILE A 46 4.63 20.88 24.57
C ILE A 46 6.07 20.49 24.89
N TRP A 47 6.93 20.65 23.90
CA TRP A 47 8.34 20.33 23.97
C TRP A 47 9.16 21.57 23.64
N ASP A 48 10.31 21.72 24.27
CA ASP A 48 11.25 22.79 23.93
C ASP A 48 12.09 22.44 22.68
N GLU A 49 12.91 23.38 22.24
CA GLU A 49 13.78 23.23 21.06
C GLU A 49 14.82 22.10 21.20
N PHE A 50 15.09 21.65 22.42
CA PHE A 50 16.02 20.57 22.73
C PHE A 50 15.32 19.20 22.82
N GLY A 51 13.99 19.17 22.67
CA GLY A 51 13.18 17.95 22.78
C GLY A 51 12.90 17.55 24.24
N LYS A 52 12.95 18.51 25.18
CA LYS A 52 12.57 18.29 26.57
C LYS A 52 11.09 18.60 26.75
N LEU A 53 10.38 17.72 27.46
CA LEU A 53 8.97 17.89 27.78
C LEU A 53 8.77 19.08 28.75
N VAL A 54 7.93 20.03 28.32
CA VAL A 54 7.54 21.20 29.10
C VAL A 54 6.18 20.99 29.76
N TYR A 55 5.24 20.43 29.00
CA TYR A 55 3.87 20.20 29.46
C TYR A 55 3.27 18.96 28.77
N ILE A 56 2.40 18.27 29.48
CA ILE A 56 1.61 17.16 28.94
C ILE A 56 0.27 17.04 29.68
N THR A 57 -0.81 16.71 28.96
CA THR A 57 -2.14 16.52 29.54
C THR A 57 -2.24 15.21 30.34
N LYS A 58 -3.20 15.14 31.29
CA LYS A 58 -3.46 13.93 32.10
C LYS A 58 -3.90 12.74 31.26
N SER A 59 -4.43 12.97 30.07
CA SER A 59 -4.81 11.90 29.12
C SER A 59 -3.70 10.92 28.80
N ILE A 60 -2.43 11.29 29.07
CA ILE A 60 -1.27 10.39 28.96
C ILE A 60 -1.39 9.15 29.86
N GLU A 61 -2.04 9.27 31.02
CA GLU A 61 -2.27 8.17 31.95
C GLU A 61 -3.21 7.11 31.34
N TYR A 62 -4.23 7.56 30.62
CA TYR A 62 -5.15 6.67 29.91
C TYR A 62 -4.50 6.05 28.68
N LEU A 63 -3.74 6.83 27.92
CA LEU A 63 -3.16 6.37 26.65
C LEU A 63 -1.97 5.45 26.89
N LEU A 64 -0.99 5.87 27.71
CA LEU A 64 0.30 5.17 27.87
C LEU A 64 0.54 4.59 29.27
N GLY A 65 -0.36 4.83 30.22
CA GLY A 65 -0.22 4.34 31.60
C GLY A 65 0.83 5.03 32.46
N TYR A 66 1.49 6.09 31.97
CA TYR A 66 2.42 6.90 32.72
C TYR A 66 1.70 8.09 33.35
N ASN A 67 2.01 8.40 34.62
CA ASN A 67 1.57 9.69 35.16
C ASN A 67 2.45 10.85 34.62
N GLN A 68 1.94 12.10 34.78
CA GLN A 68 2.62 13.29 34.25
C GLN A 68 4.03 13.49 34.83
N GLU A 69 4.31 13.05 36.05
CA GLU A 69 5.62 13.19 36.69
C GLU A 69 6.62 12.15 36.15
N GLU A 70 6.16 10.91 35.99
CA GLU A 70 6.97 9.82 35.43
C GLU A 70 7.41 10.15 34.01
N ILE A 71 6.51 10.63 33.16
CA ILE A 71 6.81 10.91 31.74
C ILE A 71 7.81 12.06 31.56
N ARG A 72 7.87 13.04 32.48
CA ARG A 72 8.84 14.15 32.43
C ARG A 72 10.29 13.71 32.48
N GLY A 73 10.57 12.54 33.06
CA GLY A 73 11.90 11.96 33.15
C GLY A 73 12.31 11.09 31.96
N ILE A 74 11.36 10.80 31.05
CA ILE A 74 11.56 9.88 29.94
C ILE A 74 11.83 10.67 28.65
N SER A 75 12.85 10.26 27.91
CA SER A 75 13.09 10.82 26.59
C SER A 75 12.04 10.29 25.60
N TRP A 76 11.55 11.13 24.70
CA TRP A 76 10.62 10.69 23.66
C TRP A 76 11.19 9.53 22.82
N LYS A 77 12.52 9.45 22.66
CA LYS A 77 13.18 8.35 21.94
C LYS A 77 13.05 7.00 22.65
N ASP A 78 12.96 7.04 23.98
CA ASP A 78 12.83 5.80 24.78
C ASP A 78 11.39 5.25 24.76
N LEU A 79 10.45 6.07 24.30
CA LEU A 79 9.04 5.68 24.11
C LEU A 79 8.77 5.07 22.72
N LEU A 80 9.69 5.20 21.77
CA LEU A 80 9.55 4.69 20.42
C LEU A 80 10.37 3.41 20.23
N ASN A 81 9.96 2.58 19.27
CA ASN A 81 10.85 1.57 18.74
C ASN A 81 11.96 2.22 17.89
N GLU A 82 13.00 1.47 17.60
CA GLU A 82 14.17 1.98 16.86
C GLU A 82 13.81 2.44 15.44
N GLU A 83 12.88 1.75 14.80
CA GLU A 83 12.41 2.02 13.43
C GLU A 83 11.66 3.36 13.36
N ASP A 84 10.66 3.56 14.23
CA ASP A 84 9.89 4.80 14.29
C ASP A 84 10.75 6.00 14.75
N ALA A 85 11.71 5.77 15.65
CA ALA A 85 12.63 6.81 16.09
C ALA A 85 13.54 7.30 14.93
N ASN A 86 14.02 6.40 14.10
CA ASN A 86 14.81 6.71 12.92
C ASN A 86 13.95 7.41 11.85
N MET A 87 12.75 6.90 11.59
CA MET A 87 11.79 7.50 10.66
C MET A 87 11.48 8.95 11.03
N LEU A 88 11.17 9.24 12.30
CA LEU A 88 10.93 10.61 12.76
C LEU A 88 12.16 11.49 12.62
N LYS A 89 13.36 10.96 12.91
CA LYS A 89 14.61 11.74 12.81
C LYS A 89 14.91 12.15 11.37
N GLU A 90 14.59 11.29 10.40
CA GLU A 90 14.84 11.54 8.98
C GLU A 90 13.78 12.45 8.35
N ASN A 91 12.50 12.22 8.68
CA ASN A 91 11.39 12.88 8.02
C ASN A 91 10.87 14.13 8.73
N PHE A 92 11.14 14.30 10.02
CA PHE A 92 10.68 15.49 10.74
C PHE A 92 11.50 16.74 10.37
N ASN A 93 10.86 17.71 9.71
CA ASN A 93 11.47 18.99 9.38
C ASN A 93 11.22 20.04 10.47
N LYS A 94 12.24 20.31 11.27
CA LYS A 94 12.20 21.31 12.37
C LYS A 94 11.95 22.75 11.91
N HIS A 95 12.17 23.04 10.63
CA HIS A 95 12.04 24.39 10.06
C HIS A 95 10.73 24.61 9.32
N SER A 96 9.90 23.57 9.17
CA SER A 96 8.59 23.71 8.58
C SER A 96 7.62 24.41 9.52
N ASP A 97 6.87 25.38 9.00
CA ASP A 97 5.76 26.02 9.72
C ASP A 97 4.45 25.23 9.55
N GLU A 98 4.43 24.25 8.67
CA GLU A 98 3.29 23.35 8.48
C GLU A 98 3.28 22.25 9.55
N LYS A 99 2.07 21.82 9.92
CA LYS A 99 1.90 20.67 10.80
C LYS A 99 2.31 19.39 10.07
N GLN A 100 3.04 18.54 10.77
CA GLN A 100 3.49 17.26 10.25
C GLN A 100 2.87 16.13 11.07
N SER A 101 2.30 15.13 10.39
CA SER A 101 1.66 13.97 11.04
C SER A 101 2.39 12.68 10.70
N PHE A 102 2.58 11.84 11.71
CA PHE A 102 3.28 10.56 11.63
C PHE A 102 2.48 9.49 12.37
N ASN A 103 2.38 8.32 11.79
CA ASN A 103 1.87 7.13 12.49
C ASN A 103 3.05 6.41 13.13
N ILE A 104 3.04 6.30 14.45
CA ILE A 104 4.15 5.75 15.24
C ILE A 104 3.65 4.80 16.31
N ASN A 105 4.50 3.85 16.69
CA ASN A 105 4.26 2.96 17.81
C ASN A 105 4.90 3.52 19.08
N ILE A 106 4.08 3.81 20.08
CA ILE A 106 4.56 4.35 21.35
C ILE A 106 4.45 3.28 22.43
N ARG A 107 5.53 3.11 23.19
CA ARG A 107 5.61 2.13 24.27
C ARG A 107 4.75 2.55 25.46
N HIS A 108 3.78 1.74 25.79
CA HIS A 108 2.98 1.85 27.01
C HIS A 108 3.81 1.34 28.21
N LYS A 109 3.48 1.78 29.43
CA LYS A 109 4.15 1.39 30.69
C LYS A 109 4.22 -0.13 30.94
N ASN A 110 3.29 -0.90 30.40
CA ASN A 110 3.31 -2.37 30.45
C ASN A 110 4.09 -3.02 29.30
N GLU A 111 4.97 -2.27 28.64
CA GLU A 111 5.88 -2.70 27.55
C GLU A 111 5.19 -3.07 26.23
N ARG A 112 3.87 -3.00 26.12
CA ARG A 112 3.19 -3.11 24.83
C ARG A 112 3.33 -1.81 24.02
N TYR A 113 3.21 -1.91 22.70
CA TYR A 113 3.17 -0.77 21.80
C TYR A 113 1.73 -0.41 21.43
N ILE A 114 1.47 0.88 21.34
CA ILE A 114 0.16 1.46 20.96
C ILE A 114 0.38 2.27 19.69
N TRP A 115 -0.44 2.04 18.69
CA TRP A 115 -0.44 2.82 17.47
C TRP A 115 -1.01 4.23 17.73
N CYS A 116 -0.19 5.24 17.51
CA CYS A 116 -0.57 6.63 17.68
C CYS A 116 -0.36 7.43 16.39
N GLU A 117 -1.33 8.28 16.06
CA GLU A 117 -1.13 9.37 15.12
C GLU A 117 -0.53 10.56 15.90
N CYS A 118 0.73 10.90 15.60
CA CYS A 118 1.45 12.01 16.21
C CYS A 118 1.44 13.19 15.25
N THR A 119 0.78 14.28 15.62
CA THR A 119 0.83 15.54 14.86
C THR A 119 1.68 16.54 15.59
N ILE A 120 2.70 17.09 14.92
CA ILE A 120 3.69 18.02 15.47
C ILE A 120 3.55 19.36 14.76
N GLY A 121 3.38 20.42 15.53
CA GLY A 121 3.35 21.79 15.04
C GLY A 121 4.39 22.66 15.77
N ARG A 122 4.97 23.60 15.05
CA ARG A 122 5.94 24.56 15.55
C ARG A 122 5.23 25.80 16.10
N ASN A 123 5.68 26.32 17.26
CA ASN A 123 5.19 27.58 17.82
C ASN A 123 6.34 28.39 18.42
N PHE A 124 6.46 29.65 18.00
CA PHE A 124 7.49 30.57 18.50
C PHE A 124 6.88 31.55 19.48
N ASP A 125 7.35 31.51 20.75
CA ASP A 125 6.96 32.49 21.78
C ASP A 125 7.81 33.77 21.65
N HIS A 126 7.26 34.80 21.01
CA HIS A 126 7.94 36.09 20.81
C HIS A 126 8.29 36.79 22.12
N LYS A 127 7.54 36.57 23.22
CA LYS A 127 7.81 37.19 24.50
C LYS A 127 9.02 36.60 25.21
N LYS A 128 9.18 35.28 25.10
CA LYS A 128 10.28 34.53 25.71
C LYS A 128 11.45 34.31 24.76
N ASN A 129 11.28 34.65 23.47
CA ASN A 129 12.23 34.39 22.39
C ASN A 129 12.64 32.89 22.35
N LYS A 130 11.64 31.98 22.46
CA LYS A 130 11.85 30.54 22.53
C LYS A 130 10.95 29.80 21.52
N LEU A 131 11.51 28.75 20.95
CA LEU A 131 10.81 27.83 20.08
C LEU A 131 10.25 26.69 20.90
N TYR A 132 8.98 26.31 20.63
CA TYR A 132 8.31 25.16 21.20
C TYR A 132 7.72 24.30 20.08
N PHE A 133 7.60 23.02 20.33
CA PHE A 133 6.86 22.07 19.50
C PHE A 133 5.63 21.61 20.25
N MET A 134 4.48 21.76 19.62
CA MET A 134 3.19 21.25 20.13
C MET A 134 2.90 19.93 19.45
N CYS A 135 2.68 18.89 20.26
CA CYS A 135 2.37 17.56 19.76
C CYS A 135 0.99 17.13 20.24
N THR A 136 0.26 16.48 19.34
CA THR A 136 -0.98 15.75 19.66
C THR A 136 -0.74 14.28 19.39
N LEU A 137 -1.08 13.42 20.35
CA LEU A 137 -1.09 11.97 20.17
C LEU A 137 -2.52 11.46 20.25
N LYS A 138 -2.94 10.78 19.23
CA LYS A 138 -4.25 10.15 19.10
C LYS A 138 -4.07 8.64 18.97
N ASP A 139 -4.79 7.87 19.79
CA ASP A 139 -4.83 6.42 19.65
C ASP A 139 -5.54 6.04 18.33
N ILE A 140 -4.86 5.28 17.50
CA ILE A 140 -5.39 4.73 16.25
C ILE A 140 -5.33 3.21 16.24
N THR A 141 -5.16 2.55 17.41
CA THR A 141 -5.02 1.10 17.51
C THR A 141 -6.26 0.39 16.95
N ASP A 142 -7.45 0.77 17.39
CA ASP A 142 -8.70 0.19 16.88
C ASP A 142 -8.83 0.38 15.36
N LYS A 143 -8.46 1.56 14.85
CA LYS A 143 -8.47 1.85 13.40
C LYS A 143 -7.52 0.91 12.65
N LYS A 144 -6.32 0.70 13.17
CA LYS A 144 -5.32 -0.21 12.59
C LYS A 144 -5.76 -1.67 12.67
N GLU A 145 -6.32 -2.10 13.78
CA GLU A 145 -6.86 -3.46 13.92
C GLU A 145 -8.00 -3.73 12.93
N VAL A 146 -8.93 -2.79 12.77
CA VAL A 146 -10.02 -2.90 11.78
C VAL A 146 -9.46 -2.93 10.35
N GLU A 147 -8.48 -2.09 10.03
CA GLU A 147 -7.81 -2.08 8.74
C GLU A 147 -7.13 -3.44 8.45
N GLU A 148 -6.39 -3.99 9.42
CA GLU A 148 -5.78 -5.32 9.32
C GLU A 148 -6.82 -6.45 9.17
N MET A 149 -7.91 -6.39 9.93
CA MET A 149 -9.02 -7.34 9.82
C MET A 149 -9.69 -7.28 8.45
N MET A 150 -9.91 -6.08 7.90
CA MET A 150 -10.45 -5.91 6.55
C MET A 150 -9.52 -6.50 5.49
N ILE A 151 -8.21 -6.21 5.57
CA ILE A 151 -7.21 -6.78 4.67
C ILE A 151 -7.19 -8.30 4.77
N ARG A 152 -7.25 -8.85 5.99
CA ARG A 152 -7.29 -10.30 6.21
C ARG A 152 -8.57 -10.93 5.66
N SER A 153 -9.72 -10.28 5.85
CA SER A 153 -11.00 -10.74 5.32
C SER A 153 -11.04 -10.71 3.79
N GLU A 154 -10.51 -9.64 3.17
CA GLU A 154 -10.40 -9.54 1.71
C GLU A 154 -9.51 -10.67 1.16
N LYS A 155 -8.36 -10.94 1.80
CA LYS A 155 -7.47 -12.06 1.45
C LYS A 155 -8.16 -13.41 1.57
N MET A 156 -8.91 -13.63 2.66
CA MET A 156 -9.62 -14.89 2.88
C MET A 156 -10.75 -15.09 1.87
N SER A 157 -11.44 -14.02 1.49
CA SER A 157 -12.44 -14.03 0.42
C SER A 157 -11.81 -14.42 -0.93
N ILE A 158 -10.69 -13.79 -1.28
CA ILE A 158 -9.94 -14.08 -2.50
C ILE A 158 -9.42 -15.54 -2.48
N ALA A 159 -8.81 -15.96 -1.37
CA ALA A 159 -8.35 -17.34 -1.21
C ALA A 159 -9.50 -18.36 -1.34
N GLY A 160 -10.68 -18.04 -0.79
CA GLY A 160 -11.88 -18.87 -0.93
C GLY A 160 -12.38 -18.96 -2.37
N GLN A 161 -12.41 -17.86 -3.10
CA GLN A 161 -12.77 -17.83 -4.52
C GLN A 161 -11.76 -18.58 -5.39
N LEU A 162 -10.48 -18.49 -5.03
CA LEU A 162 -9.38 -19.15 -5.74
C LEU A 162 -9.28 -20.64 -5.42
N ALA A 163 -9.68 -21.10 -4.22
CA ALA A 163 -9.46 -22.47 -3.77
C ALA A 163 -10.06 -23.53 -4.72
N ALA A 164 -11.24 -23.29 -5.25
CA ALA A 164 -11.86 -24.20 -6.21
C ALA A 164 -11.13 -24.21 -7.55
N GLY A 165 -10.78 -23.04 -8.07
CA GLY A 165 -10.06 -22.88 -9.33
C GLY A 165 -8.64 -23.47 -9.25
N VAL A 166 -7.90 -23.17 -8.19
CA VAL A 166 -6.55 -23.72 -7.96
C VAL A 166 -6.55 -25.22 -7.87
N ALA A 167 -7.53 -25.82 -7.16
CA ALA A 167 -7.64 -27.28 -7.10
C ALA A 167 -7.82 -27.90 -8.49
N HIS A 168 -8.56 -27.22 -9.37
CA HIS A 168 -8.70 -27.63 -10.77
C HIS A 168 -7.42 -27.42 -11.58
N GLU A 169 -6.79 -26.24 -11.43
CA GLU A 169 -5.56 -25.89 -12.13
C GLU A 169 -4.34 -26.75 -11.71
N ILE A 170 -4.28 -27.23 -10.47
CA ILE A 170 -3.27 -28.21 -10.01
C ILE A 170 -3.62 -29.63 -10.49
N ARG A 171 -4.90 -29.99 -10.49
CA ARG A 171 -5.32 -31.35 -10.90
C ARG A 171 -5.03 -31.62 -12.37
N ASN A 172 -5.16 -30.62 -13.24
CA ASN A 172 -4.94 -30.75 -14.68
C ASN A 172 -3.50 -31.19 -15.00
N PRO A 173 -2.43 -30.48 -14.64
CA PRO A 173 -1.04 -30.88 -14.87
C PRO A 173 -0.73 -32.24 -14.20
N LEU A 174 -1.23 -32.46 -12.99
CA LEU A 174 -1.03 -33.73 -12.29
C LEU A 174 -1.62 -34.92 -13.07
N THR A 175 -2.77 -34.72 -13.68
CA THR A 175 -3.40 -35.75 -14.53
C THR A 175 -2.59 -36.02 -15.80
N ALA A 176 -2.08 -34.93 -16.44
CA ALA A 176 -1.21 -35.05 -17.60
C ALA A 176 0.09 -35.79 -17.28
N ILE A 177 0.79 -35.36 -16.21
CA ILE A 177 2.01 -36.02 -15.72
C ILE A 177 1.78 -37.51 -15.47
N LYS A 178 0.69 -37.84 -14.75
CA LYS A 178 0.33 -39.24 -14.47
C LYS A 178 0.09 -40.02 -15.75
N GLY A 179 -0.62 -39.45 -16.73
CA GLY A 179 -0.89 -40.07 -18.02
C GLY A 179 0.39 -40.38 -18.80
N PHE A 180 1.29 -39.41 -18.92
CA PHE A 180 2.56 -39.59 -19.63
C PHE A 180 3.49 -40.59 -18.93
N LEU A 181 3.52 -40.61 -17.57
CA LEU A 181 4.23 -41.64 -16.84
C LEU A 181 3.69 -43.04 -17.08
N GLN A 182 2.37 -43.21 -17.18
CA GLN A 182 1.74 -44.49 -17.53
C GLN A 182 2.08 -44.95 -18.97
N LEU A 183 2.15 -44.02 -19.94
CA LEU A 183 2.58 -44.33 -21.31
C LEU A 183 4.05 -44.75 -21.36
N LEU A 184 4.93 -44.12 -20.57
CA LEU A 184 6.33 -44.53 -20.41
C LEU A 184 6.45 -45.94 -19.80
N GLN A 185 5.64 -46.26 -18.80
CA GLN A 185 5.59 -47.61 -18.20
C GLN A 185 5.10 -48.66 -19.17
N ALA A 186 4.18 -48.31 -20.05
CA ALA A 186 3.68 -49.21 -21.10
C ALA A 186 4.65 -49.45 -22.25
N GLY A 187 5.84 -48.85 -22.21
CA GLY A 187 6.91 -49.05 -23.19
C GLY A 187 6.74 -48.31 -24.51
N ILE A 188 5.91 -47.29 -24.55
CA ILE A 188 5.70 -46.45 -25.74
C ILE A 188 6.95 -45.58 -25.99
N ASN A 189 7.46 -45.62 -27.21
CA ASN A 189 8.83 -45.17 -27.56
C ASN A 189 8.90 -43.69 -28.01
N ARG A 190 8.34 -42.75 -27.20
CA ARG A 190 8.49 -41.30 -27.39
C ARG A 190 9.03 -40.63 -26.12
N LYS A 191 10.07 -41.20 -25.54
CA LYS A 191 10.54 -40.86 -24.21
C LYS A 191 10.92 -39.36 -24.05
N GLU A 192 11.62 -38.76 -25.02
CA GLU A 192 12.06 -37.36 -24.92
C GLU A 192 10.90 -36.37 -24.99
N GLU A 193 9.93 -36.57 -25.85
CA GLU A 193 8.73 -35.74 -25.94
C GLU A 193 7.93 -35.78 -24.62
N TYR A 194 7.75 -36.99 -24.05
CA TYR A 194 7.00 -37.17 -22.83
C TYR A 194 7.72 -36.57 -21.61
N TYR A 195 9.04 -36.67 -21.50
CA TYR A 195 9.81 -36.02 -20.45
C TYR A 195 9.69 -34.49 -20.55
N LYS A 196 9.75 -33.93 -21.76
CA LYS A 196 9.56 -32.47 -21.92
C LYS A 196 8.19 -32.01 -21.44
N ILE A 197 7.11 -32.69 -21.84
CA ILE A 197 5.75 -32.35 -21.39
C ILE A 197 5.62 -32.46 -19.87
N ILE A 198 6.19 -33.52 -19.27
CA ILE A 198 6.18 -33.69 -17.80
C ILE A 198 6.88 -32.52 -17.10
N ILE A 199 8.04 -32.08 -17.62
CA ILE A 199 8.79 -30.97 -17.06
C ILE A 199 8.00 -29.66 -17.23
N ASP A 200 7.44 -29.38 -18.38
CA ASP A 200 6.62 -28.20 -18.65
C ASP A 200 5.39 -28.14 -17.70
N GLU A 201 4.75 -29.27 -17.41
CA GLU A 201 3.62 -29.33 -16.47
C GLU A 201 4.04 -29.16 -15.00
N ILE A 202 5.26 -29.58 -14.62
CA ILE A 202 5.84 -29.32 -13.29
C ILE A 202 6.12 -27.83 -13.13
N GLU A 203 6.76 -27.17 -14.10
CA GLU A 203 7.06 -25.73 -14.08
C GLU A 203 5.77 -24.90 -13.96
N LYS A 204 4.69 -25.34 -14.63
CA LYS A 204 3.37 -24.74 -14.51
C LYS A 204 2.81 -24.85 -13.08
N MET A 205 2.97 -26.00 -12.41
CA MET A 205 2.57 -26.20 -11.02
C MET A 205 3.39 -25.29 -10.07
N GLU A 206 4.70 -25.17 -10.30
CA GLU A 206 5.56 -24.27 -9.52
C GLU A 206 5.12 -22.81 -9.65
N THR A 207 4.73 -22.39 -10.85
CA THR A 207 4.19 -21.05 -11.10
C THR A 207 2.92 -20.81 -10.31
N ILE A 208 1.93 -21.72 -10.40
CA ILE A 208 0.65 -21.63 -9.69
C ILE A 208 0.87 -21.55 -8.17
N THR A 209 1.75 -22.42 -7.62
CA THR A 209 2.03 -22.44 -6.19
C THR A 209 2.73 -21.19 -5.71
N SER A 210 3.67 -20.62 -6.50
CA SER A 210 4.36 -19.38 -6.21
C SER A 210 3.42 -18.18 -6.22
N GLU A 211 2.50 -18.10 -7.18
CA GLU A 211 1.46 -17.07 -7.24
C GLU A 211 0.50 -17.15 -6.04
N MET A 212 0.14 -18.36 -5.61
CA MET A 212 -0.66 -18.54 -4.39
C MET A 212 0.05 -18.13 -3.11
N LEU A 213 1.32 -18.50 -2.97
CA LEU A 213 2.13 -18.11 -1.83
C LEU A 213 2.27 -16.59 -1.77
N PHE A 214 2.36 -15.92 -2.91
CA PHE A 214 2.39 -14.46 -2.96
C PHE A 214 1.09 -13.84 -2.42
N ILE A 215 -0.08 -14.38 -2.78
CA ILE A 215 -1.38 -13.90 -2.28
C ILE A 215 -1.51 -14.11 -0.76
N SER A 216 -0.93 -15.20 -0.23
CA SER A 216 -1.03 -15.59 1.19
C SER A 216 -0.01 -14.90 2.10
N LYS A 217 1.11 -14.39 1.57
CA LYS A 217 2.15 -13.75 2.39
C LYS A 217 1.60 -12.52 3.13
N PRO A 218 1.97 -12.33 4.41
CA PRO A 218 1.78 -11.07 5.09
C PRO A 218 2.49 -9.99 4.26
N LEU A 219 1.74 -9.00 3.87
CA LEU A 219 2.28 -7.90 3.10
C LEU A 219 2.91 -6.94 4.10
N THR A 220 4.20 -6.76 4.04
CA THR A 220 4.90 -5.70 4.77
C THR A 220 4.44 -4.36 4.21
N ASP A 221 3.99 -3.45 5.07
CA ASP A 221 3.63 -2.08 4.67
C ASP A 221 4.89 -1.20 4.53
N TYR A 222 6.01 -1.81 4.15
CA TYR A 222 7.26 -1.09 3.99
C TYR A 222 7.30 -0.44 2.61
N GLN A 223 6.77 0.77 2.53
CA GLN A 223 6.87 1.61 1.34
C GLN A 223 7.93 2.68 1.58
N GLN A 224 8.73 2.94 0.55
CA GLN A 224 9.73 4.01 0.56
C GLN A 224 9.84 4.64 -0.82
N GLU A 225 10.56 5.73 -0.93
CA GLU A 225 10.81 6.38 -2.22
C GLU A 225 11.80 5.55 -3.02
N GLU A 226 11.35 4.97 -4.15
CA GLU A 226 12.12 4.06 -4.99
C GLU A 226 12.29 4.58 -6.41
N SER A 227 13.46 4.34 -7.00
CA SER A 227 13.81 4.69 -8.35
C SER A 227 13.10 3.79 -9.37
N VAL A 228 12.37 4.40 -10.29
CA VAL A 228 11.66 3.70 -11.37
C VAL A 228 12.65 3.10 -12.37
N ILE A 229 13.73 3.83 -12.70
CA ILE A 229 14.79 3.32 -13.60
C ILE A 229 15.38 2.03 -13.05
N GLN A 230 15.80 2.01 -11.79
CA GLN A 230 16.39 0.82 -11.18
C GLN A 230 15.45 -0.37 -11.21
N MET A 231 14.15 -0.18 -10.92
CA MET A 231 13.18 -1.26 -10.94
C MET A 231 12.97 -1.83 -12.34
N ILE A 232 12.91 -0.96 -13.37
CA ILE A 232 12.76 -1.38 -14.76
C ILE A 232 14.01 -2.12 -15.23
N ASP A 233 15.20 -1.59 -14.97
CA ASP A 233 16.47 -2.19 -15.40
C ASP A 233 16.69 -3.57 -14.74
N ASP A 234 16.38 -3.70 -13.46
CA ASP A 234 16.43 -4.99 -12.73
C ASP A 234 15.56 -6.04 -13.43
N VAL A 235 14.34 -5.67 -13.87
CA VAL A 235 13.40 -6.59 -14.53
C VAL A 235 13.86 -6.90 -15.97
N ILE A 236 14.40 -5.91 -16.69
CA ILE A 236 14.97 -6.11 -18.03
C ILE A 236 16.12 -7.11 -17.97
N ILE A 237 17.00 -7.02 -16.97
CA ILE A 237 18.10 -7.98 -16.78
C ILE A 237 17.55 -9.40 -16.57
N LEU A 238 16.53 -9.56 -15.75
CA LEU A 238 15.92 -10.86 -15.45
C LEU A 238 15.28 -11.50 -16.68
N LEU A 239 14.56 -10.70 -17.49
CA LEU A 239 13.82 -11.21 -18.65
C LEU A 239 14.62 -11.19 -19.95
N GLY A 240 15.81 -10.61 -19.95
CA GLY A 240 16.64 -10.43 -21.15
C GLY A 240 16.98 -11.73 -21.88
N ALA A 241 17.25 -12.81 -21.15
CA ALA A 241 17.50 -14.12 -21.74
C ALA A 241 16.25 -14.68 -22.45
N GLN A 242 15.08 -14.56 -21.82
CA GLN A 242 13.81 -15.02 -22.38
C GLN A 242 13.41 -14.21 -23.63
N ALA A 243 13.56 -12.88 -23.58
CA ALA A 243 13.31 -12.01 -24.71
C ALA A 243 14.25 -12.32 -25.89
N LYS A 244 15.53 -12.58 -25.61
CA LYS A 244 16.54 -12.91 -26.63
C LYS A 244 16.24 -14.24 -27.37
N ILE A 245 15.71 -15.24 -26.68
CA ILE A 245 15.32 -16.52 -27.32
C ILE A 245 14.25 -16.29 -28.39
N LYS A 246 13.34 -15.32 -28.20
CA LYS A 246 12.31 -14.93 -29.16
C LYS A 246 12.73 -13.80 -30.10
N ASP A 247 13.98 -13.39 -30.11
CA ASP A 247 14.53 -12.24 -30.86
C ASP A 247 13.77 -10.93 -30.59
N ILE A 248 13.31 -10.74 -29.34
CA ILE A 248 12.61 -9.54 -28.88
C ILE A 248 13.59 -8.60 -28.18
N LYS A 249 13.55 -7.32 -28.55
CA LYS A 249 14.38 -6.25 -27.92
C LYS A 249 13.59 -5.57 -26.81
N LEU A 250 14.13 -5.59 -25.59
CA LEU A 250 13.63 -4.78 -24.48
C LEU A 250 14.32 -3.42 -24.51
N ILE A 251 13.54 -2.35 -24.67
CA ILE A 251 14.05 -0.98 -24.87
C ILE A 251 13.57 -0.09 -23.74
N HIS A 252 14.52 0.47 -22.99
CA HIS A 252 14.28 1.47 -21.96
C HIS A 252 15.20 2.67 -22.22
N ASN A 253 14.63 3.80 -22.65
CA ASN A 253 15.40 4.92 -23.18
C ASN A 253 15.22 6.23 -22.40
N GLU A 254 14.65 6.20 -21.20
CA GLU A 254 14.40 7.41 -20.44
C GLU A 254 15.66 7.85 -19.66
N PRO A 255 16.23 9.04 -19.96
CA PRO A 255 17.45 9.50 -19.33
C PRO A 255 17.24 10.11 -17.94
N LYS A 256 15.98 10.47 -17.58
CA LYS A 256 15.66 11.13 -16.32
C LYS A 256 14.86 10.21 -15.42
N ASP A 257 15.38 9.95 -14.23
CA ASP A 257 14.70 9.09 -13.26
C ASP A 257 13.40 9.70 -12.73
N SER A 258 12.50 8.83 -12.36
CA SER A 258 11.26 9.13 -11.65
C SER A 258 11.23 8.35 -10.35
N PHE A 259 10.69 8.94 -9.29
CA PHE A 259 10.60 8.28 -7.99
C PHE A 259 9.14 8.09 -7.61
N ILE A 260 8.83 6.92 -7.03
CA ILE A 260 7.50 6.58 -6.51
C ILE A 260 7.63 6.04 -5.10
N TYR A 261 6.63 6.32 -4.26
CA TYR A 261 6.56 5.77 -2.90
C TYR A 261 5.90 4.40 -2.94
N CYS A 262 6.69 3.34 -2.76
CA CYS A 262 6.20 1.98 -2.98
C CYS A 262 7.04 0.90 -2.27
N ASP A 263 6.47 -0.32 -2.19
CA ASP A 263 7.25 -1.54 -1.93
C ASP A 263 7.92 -1.97 -3.25
N LYS A 264 9.25 -1.83 -3.29
CA LYS A 264 10.09 -2.17 -4.47
C LYS A 264 9.83 -3.57 -4.99
N SER A 265 9.68 -4.55 -4.10
CA SER A 265 9.52 -5.96 -4.48
C SER A 265 8.18 -6.19 -5.18
N GLN A 266 7.12 -5.55 -4.69
CA GLN A 266 5.77 -5.66 -5.24
C GLN A 266 5.67 -4.95 -6.61
N VAL A 267 6.24 -3.75 -6.74
CA VAL A 267 6.23 -3.04 -8.04
C VAL A 267 7.11 -3.77 -9.08
N LYS A 268 8.25 -4.32 -8.69
CA LYS A 268 9.04 -5.20 -9.58
C LYS A 268 8.25 -6.41 -10.04
N GLN A 269 7.42 -7.01 -9.18
CA GLN A 269 6.53 -8.11 -9.56
C GLN A 269 5.49 -7.68 -10.60
N VAL A 270 4.91 -6.46 -10.47
CA VAL A 270 4.02 -5.89 -11.49
C VAL A 270 4.73 -5.76 -12.83
N LEU A 271 5.92 -5.14 -12.85
CA LEU A 271 6.72 -4.94 -14.06
C LEU A 271 7.09 -6.28 -14.71
N LEU A 272 7.57 -7.25 -13.89
CA LEU A 272 7.93 -8.59 -14.35
C LEU A 272 6.75 -9.29 -15.01
N ASN A 273 5.59 -9.27 -14.38
CA ASN A 273 4.39 -9.91 -14.93
C ASN A 273 3.95 -9.27 -16.24
N LEU A 274 3.93 -7.94 -16.33
CA LEU A 274 3.49 -7.23 -17.53
C LEU A 274 4.49 -7.37 -18.69
N ILE A 275 5.79 -7.28 -18.44
CA ILE A 275 6.83 -7.44 -19.48
C ILE A 275 6.88 -8.91 -19.93
N LYS A 276 6.75 -9.89 -19.03
CA LYS A 276 6.62 -11.30 -19.38
C LYS A 276 5.39 -11.54 -20.27
N ASN A 277 4.25 -10.94 -19.91
CA ASN A 277 3.04 -11.04 -20.74
C ASN A 277 3.22 -10.45 -22.14
N ALA A 278 3.95 -9.34 -22.26
CA ALA A 278 4.31 -8.73 -23.55
C ALA A 278 5.20 -9.65 -24.38
N ILE A 279 6.25 -10.26 -23.79
CA ILE A 279 7.12 -11.24 -24.46
C ILE A 279 6.31 -12.46 -24.96
N GLU A 280 5.39 -12.95 -24.15
CA GLU A 280 4.56 -14.10 -24.50
C GLU A 280 3.54 -13.78 -25.60
N ALA A 281 3.04 -12.54 -25.68
CA ALA A 281 2.08 -12.11 -26.71
C ALA A 281 2.71 -11.85 -28.07
N MET A 282 4.02 -12.00 -28.19
CA MET A 282 4.76 -11.82 -29.45
C MET A 282 5.29 -13.16 -29.95
N ASP A 283 4.83 -13.59 -31.10
CA ASP A 283 5.30 -14.82 -31.76
C ASP A 283 6.50 -14.54 -32.66
N ASP A 284 6.59 -13.33 -33.22
CA ASP A 284 7.66 -12.88 -34.09
C ASP A 284 8.63 -11.97 -33.35
N SER A 285 9.82 -11.76 -33.96
CA SER A 285 10.79 -10.78 -33.54
C SER A 285 10.19 -9.37 -33.52
N GLY A 286 10.64 -8.53 -32.57
CA GLY A 286 10.13 -7.17 -32.43
C GLY A 286 10.71 -6.44 -31.23
N SER A 287 9.98 -5.44 -30.73
CA SER A 287 10.42 -4.63 -29.60
C SER A 287 9.33 -4.46 -28.55
N ILE A 288 9.76 -4.44 -27.29
CA ILE A 288 8.95 -4.00 -26.17
C ILE A 288 9.59 -2.75 -25.63
N ILE A 289 8.84 -1.64 -25.68
CA ILE A 289 9.33 -0.32 -25.25
C ILE A 289 8.77 -0.05 -23.86
N ILE A 290 9.65 0.20 -22.90
CA ILE A 290 9.30 0.61 -21.55
C ILE A 290 9.72 2.07 -21.41
N ASN A 291 8.78 2.96 -21.14
CA ASN A 291 9.07 4.36 -20.86
C ASN A 291 8.31 4.84 -19.64
N HIS A 292 8.82 5.88 -18.97
CA HIS A 292 8.18 6.48 -17.83
C HIS A 292 8.27 8.01 -17.88
N SER A 293 7.36 8.68 -17.20
CA SER A 293 7.37 10.14 -17.12
C SER A 293 6.75 10.63 -15.82
N THR A 294 7.34 11.66 -15.25
CA THR A 294 6.78 12.36 -14.08
C THR A 294 5.85 13.46 -14.54
N LYS A 295 4.62 13.46 -14.03
CA LYS A 295 3.61 14.52 -14.16
C LYS A 295 3.43 15.20 -12.81
N GLU A 296 2.67 16.30 -12.76
CA GLU A 296 2.44 17.05 -11.52
C GLU A 296 1.84 16.21 -10.39
N SER A 297 0.88 15.32 -10.69
CA SER A 297 0.11 14.55 -9.71
C SER A 297 0.38 13.04 -9.72
N TYR A 298 1.17 12.52 -10.66
CA TYR A 298 1.47 11.09 -10.77
C TYR A 298 2.75 10.82 -11.56
N VAL A 299 3.29 9.64 -11.38
CA VAL A 299 4.31 9.05 -12.27
C VAL A 299 3.63 8.02 -13.16
N GLU A 300 3.86 8.10 -14.47
CA GLU A 300 3.31 7.18 -15.46
C GLU A 300 4.41 6.26 -15.99
N ILE A 301 4.11 4.94 -16.05
CA ILE A 301 4.96 3.93 -16.67
C ILE A 301 4.16 3.27 -17.78
N ASN A 302 4.69 3.21 -18.99
CA ASN A 302 4.07 2.56 -20.13
C ASN A 302 4.93 1.38 -20.60
N ILE A 303 4.30 0.22 -20.78
CA ILE A 303 4.88 -0.98 -21.37
C ILE A 303 4.13 -1.20 -22.69
N ILE A 304 4.85 -1.09 -23.80
CA ILE A 304 4.30 -1.07 -25.17
C ILE A 304 4.87 -2.29 -25.90
N ASP A 305 4.03 -3.20 -26.30
CA ASP A 305 4.38 -4.39 -27.11
C ASP A 305 3.93 -4.25 -28.58
N GLU A 306 4.51 -5.06 -29.44
CA GLU A 306 4.15 -5.22 -30.85
C GLU A 306 3.44 -6.58 -31.10
N GLY A 307 2.79 -7.15 -30.08
CA GLY A 307 2.05 -8.41 -30.15
C GLY A 307 0.77 -8.32 -30.97
N GLU A 308 -0.09 -9.34 -30.85
CA GLU A 308 -1.38 -9.37 -31.56
C GLU A 308 -2.40 -8.33 -31.05
N GLY A 309 -2.15 -7.77 -29.87
CA GLY A 309 -3.07 -6.87 -29.19
C GLY A 309 -4.13 -7.64 -28.37
N ILE A 310 -5.02 -6.88 -27.74
CA ILE A 310 -6.07 -7.43 -26.87
C ILE A 310 -7.43 -7.00 -27.43
N PRO A 311 -8.30 -7.94 -27.80
CA PRO A 311 -9.64 -7.62 -28.27
C PRO A 311 -10.44 -6.80 -27.25
N GLU A 312 -11.18 -5.80 -27.73
CA GLU A 312 -11.91 -4.87 -26.85
C GLU A 312 -12.97 -5.59 -26.01
N GLU A 313 -13.55 -6.67 -26.55
CA GLU A 313 -14.58 -7.46 -25.88
C GLU A 313 -14.08 -8.16 -24.61
N ILE A 314 -12.78 -8.41 -24.47
CA ILE A 314 -12.22 -9.11 -23.31
C ILE A 314 -11.48 -8.20 -22.35
N ILE A 315 -11.25 -6.92 -22.68
CA ILE A 315 -10.49 -5.99 -21.81
C ILE A 315 -11.12 -5.89 -20.41
N HIS A 316 -12.45 -5.90 -20.32
CA HIS A 316 -13.16 -5.81 -19.04
C HIS A 316 -13.00 -7.06 -18.17
N LYS A 317 -12.73 -8.23 -18.77
CA LYS A 317 -12.49 -9.50 -18.04
C LYS A 317 -11.05 -9.68 -17.59
N LEU A 318 -10.12 -8.88 -18.12
CA LEU A 318 -8.71 -8.97 -17.75
C LEU A 318 -8.50 -8.68 -16.28
N GLY A 319 -7.88 -9.60 -15.57
CA GLY A 319 -7.66 -9.56 -14.13
C GLY A 319 -8.80 -10.17 -13.31
N GLU A 320 -9.81 -10.78 -13.92
CA GLU A 320 -10.64 -11.78 -13.23
C GLU A 320 -9.79 -13.02 -12.94
N PRO A 321 -9.96 -13.67 -11.79
CA PRO A 321 -9.20 -14.87 -11.45
C PRO A 321 -9.34 -15.96 -12.51
N PHE A 322 -8.23 -16.57 -12.91
CA PHE A 322 -8.14 -17.65 -13.91
C PHE A 322 -8.58 -17.27 -15.33
N PHE A 323 -8.91 -16.02 -15.58
CA PHE A 323 -9.20 -15.58 -16.93
C PHE A 323 -7.89 -15.42 -17.73
N THR A 324 -7.74 -16.24 -18.74
CA THR A 324 -6.59 -16.23 -19.66
C THR A 324 -7.01 -16.60 -21.07
N THR A 325 -6.37 -16.00 -22.06
CA THR A 325 -6.49 -16.39 -23.49
C THR A 325 -5.33 -17.29 -23.94
N LYS A 326 -4.36 -17.55 -23.04
CA LYS A 326 -3.15 -18.33 -23.32
C LYS A 326 -3.34 -19.78 -22.89
N GLU A 327 -2.88 -20.74 -23.69
CA GLU A 327 -2.95 -22.17 -23.36
C GLU A 327 -2.17 -22.53 -22.08
N SER A 328 -1.06 -21.84 -21.80
CA SER A 328 -0.21 -22.09 -20.64
C SER A 328 -0.32 -21.04 -19.53
N GLY A 329 -1.26 -20.08 -19.64
CA GLY A 329 -1.41 -19.00 -18.68
C GLY A 329 -2.24 -19.43 -17.47
N THR A 330 -1.83 -19.02 -16.26
CA THR A 330 -2.57 -19.27 -15.01
C THR A 330 -3.79 -18.34 -14.83
N GLY A 331 -3.83 -17.19 -15.55
CA GLY A 331 -4.86 -16.17 -15.37
C GLY A 331 -4.80 -15.41 -14.02
N LEU A 332 -3.80 -15.68 -13.18
CA LEU A 332 -3.65 -15.03 -11.87
C LEU A 332 -2.74 -13.79 -11.93
N GLY A 333 -1.80 -13.74 -12.85
CA GLY A 333 -0.77 -12.69 -12.89
C GLY A 333 -1.35 -11.27 -12.98
N LEU A 334 -2.36 -11.03 -13.86
CA LEU A 334 -2.95 -9.70 -13.99
C LEU A 334 -3.86 -9.33 -12.81
N MET A 335 -4.49 -10.31 -12.17
CA MET A 335 -5.22 -10.11 -10.91
C MET A 335 -4.27 -9.63 -9.80
N ILE A 336 -3.14 -10.32 -9.62
CA ILE A 336 -2.08 -9.95 -8.67
C ILE A 336 -1.58 -8.53 -8.98
N THR A 337 -1.32 -8.21 -10.25
CA THR A 337 -0.94 -6.87 -10.70
C THR A 337 -1.93 -5.81 -10.25
N LYS A 338 -3.23 -6.02 -10.47
CA LYS A 338 -4.28 -5.07 -10.05
C LYS A 338 -4.34 -4.89 -8.53
N GLN A 339 -4.15 -5.96 -7.76
CA GLN A 339 -4.12 -5.90 -6.29
C GLN A 339 -2.93 -5.09 -5.78
N ILE A 340 -1.73 -5.34 -6.32
CA ILE A 340 -0.53 -4.58 -5.97
C ILE A 340 -0.74 -3.09 -6.28
N LEU A 341 -1.21 -2.76 -7.46
CA LEU A 341 -1.44 -1.38 -7.89
C LEU A 341 -2.48 -0.66 -7.01
N LYS A 342 -3.59 -1.32 -6.66
CA LYS A 342 -4.62 -0.77 -5.75
C LYS A 342 -4.01 -0.35 -4.40
N ARG A 343 -3.09 -1.15 -3.86
CA ARG A 343 -2.41 -0.87 -2.57
C ARG A 343 -1.41 0.29 -2.65
N HIS A 344 -0.84 0.51 -3.82
CA HIS A 344 0.09 1.60 -4.08
C HIS A 344 -0.61 2.86 -4.60
N ASN A 345 -1.92 2.99 -4.37
CA ASN A 345 -2.73 4.09 -4.90
C ASN A 345 -2.44 4.32 -6.41
N ALA A 346 -2.33 3.21 -7.16
CA ALA A 346 -1.99 3.23 -8.57
C ALA A 346 -3.08 2.60 -9.42
N THR A 347 -3.13 2.98 -10.68
CA THR A 347 -4.11 2.46 -11.65
C THR A 347 -3.41 1.84 -12.85
N ILE A 348 -4.10 0.91 -13.52
CA ILE A 348 -3.68 0.30 -14.79
C ILE A 348 -4.74 0.55 -15.85
N ASN A 349 -4.31 1.05 -16.99
CA ASN A 349 -5.12 1.19 -18.19
C ASN A 349 -4.49 0.36 -19.32
N ILE A 350 -5.32 -0.37 -20.04
CA ILE A 350 -4.91 -1.19 -21.16
C ILE A 350 -5.45 -0.54 -22.43
N LEU A 351 -4.55 -0.26 -23.36
CA LEU A 351 -4.86 0.46 -24.59
C LEU A 351 -4.39 -0.39 -25.78
N GLN A 352 -5.20 -0.44 -26.81
CA GLN A 352 -4.81 -1.02 -28.08
C GLN A 352 -3.95 -0.02 -28.88
N ASN A 353 -2.85 -0.48 -29.44
CA ASN A 353 -1.98 0.35 -30.27
C ASN A 353 -2.65 0.61 -31.62
N LYS A 354 -2.32 1.75 -32.26
CA LYS A 354 -2.89 2.10 -33.57
C LYS A 354 -2.47 1.17 -34.71
N THR A 355 -1.31 0.57 -34.56
CA THR A 355 -0.72 -0.33 -35.57
C THR A 355 -0.87 -1.79 -35.17
N LYS A 356 -0.11 -2.25 -34.19
CA LYS A 356 -0.11 -3.62 -33.67
C LYS A 356 0.25 -3.59 -32.20
N GLY A 357 -0.28 -4.52 -31.40
CA GLY A 357 0.08 -4.71 -30.01
C GLY A 357 -0.75 -3.90 -29.02
N SER A 358 -0.32 -3.92 -27.77
CA SER A 358 -1.00 -3.30 -26.65
C SER A 358 -0.08 -2.37 -25.87
N THR A 359 -0.68 -1.46 -25.12
CA THR A 359 0.04 -0.60 -24.15
C THR A 359 -0.59 -0.80 -22.78
N PHE A 360 0.21 -1.26 -21.83
CA PHE A 360 -0.14 -1.27 -20.41
C PHE A 360 0.39 0.01 -19.78
N ARG A 361 -0.52 0.87 -19.32
CA ARG A 361 -0.23 2.16 -18.71
C ARG A 361 -0.51 2.12 -17.24
N LEU A 362 0.52 2.29 -16.43
CA LEU A 362 0.46 2.37 -14.97
C LEU A 362 0.55 3.84 -14.55
N LYS A 363 -0.25 4.25 -13.55
CA LYS A 363 -0.17 5.58 -12.94
C LYS A 363 -0.09 5.44 -11.44
N PHE A 364 1.01 5.91 -10.87
CA PHE A 364 1.26 5.99 -9.44
C PHE A 364 1.00 7.42 -8.97
N TYR A 365 -0.05 7.63 -8.18
CA TYR A 365 -0.41 8.95 -7.67
C TYR A 365 0.44 9.33 -6.46
N ARG A 366 0.78 10.62 -6.39
CA ARG A 366 1.60 11.19 -5.31
C ARG A 366 0.78 11.59 -4.11
#